data_87d6fa8d8f7866ce094342e352a72e8f
#
_entry.id   87d6fa8d8f7866ce094342e352a72e8f
#
_cell.length_a   1.000
_cell.length_b   1.000
_cell.length_c   1.000
_cell.angle_alpha   90.00
_cell.angle_beta   90.00
_cell.angle_gamma   90.00
#
_symmetry.space_group_name_H-M   'P 1'
#
loop_
_entity.id
_entity.type
_entity.pdbx_description
1 polymer ?
#
loop_
_entity_poly.entity_id
_entity_poly.type
_entity_poly.pdbx_seq_one_letter_code
_entity_poly.pdbx_strand_id
1 'polypeptide(L)'
;DARRSVDLAPVRPLLAEAVRLLRRAGVALTDRRIVRSQHLISAAAVIAARRVATPRDLWPLVYAVPSELEQETAREVLRELLTASESPLGAAALDASASAAAQAARIAEAAREALAESPAPEAREGWLLRLEGLLRDIDATFSPEALPEPLPELRQRLKELVERGAPERATAQ
;
A
#
# COMPACT_ATOMS: atom_id res chain seq x y z
N ASP A 1 -7.31 -28.67 -6.41
CA ASP A 1 -7.06 -27.38 -5.71
C ASP A 1 -5.56 -27.18 -5.55
N ALA A 2 -4.94 -26.41 -6.46
CA ALA A 2 -3.48 -26.24 -6.56
C ALA A 2 -2.81 -25.78 -5.25
N ARG A 3 -3.53 -25.03 -4.39
CA ARG A 3 -3.01 -24.53 -3.10
C ARG A 3 -2.77 -25.64 -2.08
N ARG A 4 -3.55 -26.74 -2.13
CA ARG A 4 -3.39 -27.89 -1.22
C ARG A 4 -2.20 -28.77 -1.57
N SER A 5 -1.61 -28.58 -2.76
CA SER A 5 -0.46 -29.35 -3.23
C SER A 5 0.88 -28.65 -2.98
N VAL A 6 0.89 -27.47 -2.36
CA VAL A 6 2.13 -26.75 -2.06
C VAL A 6 2.74 -27.28 -0.76
N ASP A 7 3.99 -27.69 -0.84
CA ASP A 7 4.77 -28.05 0.34
C ASP A 7 5.23 -26.80 1.10
N LEU A 8 4.80 -26.68 2.35
CA LEU A 8 5.15 -25.58 3.25
C LEU A 8 6.27 -25.94 4.23
N ALA A 9 6.77 -27.18 4.22
CA ALA A 9 7.78 -27.64 5.18
C ALA A 9 9.01 -26.74 5.25
N PRO A 10 9.58 -26.25 4.11
CA PRO A 10 10.77 -25.40 4.14
C PRO A 10 10.56 -24.05 4.83
N VAL A 11 9.33 -23.51 4.83
CA VAL A 11 9.05 -22.17 5.39
C VAL A 11 8.44 -22.20 6.79
N ARG A 12 8.09 -23.38 7.32
CA ARG A 12 7.52 -23.51 8.67
C ARG A 12 8.37 -22.89 9.77
N PRO A 13 9.71 -23.06 9.80
CA PRO A 13 10.54 -22.45 10.83
C PRO A 13 10.48 -20.93 10.78
N LEU A 14 10.55 -20.34 9.58
CA LEU A 14 10.47 -18.89 9.38
C LEU A 14 9.08 -18.32 9.69
N LEU A 15 8.02 -19.06 9.36
CA LEU A 15 6.66 -18.70 9.75
C LEU A 15 6.51 -18.69 11.28
N ALA A 16 7.05 -19.69 11.96
CA ALA A 16 7.04 -19.75 13.43
C ALA A 16 7.83 -18.60 14.05
N GLU A 17 8.95 -18.20 13.44
CA GLU A 17 9.73 -17.03 13.85
C GLU A 17 8.95 -15.73 13.64
N ALA A 18 8.38 -15.53 12.46
CA ALA A 18 7.54 -14.38 12.15
C ALA A 18 6.38 -14.23 13.15
N VAL A 19 5.69 -15.32 13.48
CA VAL A 19 4.60 -15.31 14.49
C VAL A 19 5.13 -14.92 15.87
N ARG A 20 6.31 -15.39 16.26
CA ARG A 20 6.94 -15.02 17.55
C ARG A 20 7.30 -13.53 17.58
N LEU A 21 7.87 -13.00 16.50
CA LEU A 21 8.20 -11.59 16.38
C LEU A 21 6.95 -10.72 16.49
N LEU A 22 5.89 -11.03 15.73
CA LEU A 22 4.63 -10.31 15.76
C LEU A 22 4.00 -10.33 17.15
N ARG A 23 3.96 -11.50 17.83
CA ARG A 23 3.42 -11.60 19.19
C ARG A 23 4.23 -10.79 20.21
N ARG A 24 5.56 -10.74 20.09
CA ARG A 24 6.41 -9.89 20.96
C ARG A 24 6.16 -8.40 20.74
N ALA A 25 5.80 -8.00 19.54
CA ALA A 25 5.43 -6.62 19.20
C ALA A 25 3.97 -6.26 19.56
N GLY A 26 3.24 -7.17 20.24
CA GLY A 26 1.88 -6.93 20.66
C GLY A 26 0.81 -7.23 19.61
N VAL A 27 1.18 -7.73 18.44
CA VAL A 27 0.22 -8.10 17.39
C VAL A 27 -0.48 -9.41 17.76
N ALA A 28 -1.78 -9.34 17.97
CA ALA A 28 -2.60 -10.48 18.41
C ALA A 28 -2.98 -11.39 17.24
N LEU A 29 -2.11 -12.35 16.92
CA LEU A 29 -2.41 -13.39 15.93
C LEU A 29 -3.07 -14.60 16.61
N THR A 30 -4.34 -14.85 16.26
CA THR A 30 -5.05 -16.07 16.67
C THR A 30 -4.57 -17.25 15.83
N ASP A 31 -4.70 -18.48 16.37
CA ASP A 31 -4.31 -19.70 15.65
C ASP A 31 -5.06 -19.84 14.31
N ARG A 32 -6.32 -19.43 14.27
CA ARG A 32 -7.09 -19.39 13.01
C ARG A 32 -6.46 -18.49 11.96
N ARG A 33 -5.89 -17.34 12.36
CA ARG A 33 -5.18 -16.42 11.44
C ARG A 33 -3.86 -17.02 10.99
N ILE A 34 -3.15 -17.70 11.89
CA ILE A 34 -1.91 -18.41 11.55
C ILE A 34 -2.19 -19.50 10.50
N VAL A 35 -3.25 -20.27 10.66
CA VAL A 35 -3.65 -21.27 9.65
C VAL A 35 -4.03 -20.59 8.33
N ARG A 36 -4.77 -19.48 8.37
CA ARG A 36 -5.09 -18.72 7.16
C ARG A 36 -3.85 -18.16 6.46
N SER A 37 -2.83 -17.70 7.20
CA SER A 37 -1.59 -17.21 6.61
C SER A 37 -0.84 -18.31 5.83
N GLN A 38 -0.92 -19.56 6.25
CA GLN A 38 -0.39 -20.68 5.47
C GLN A 38 -1.05 -20.82 4.09
N HIS A 39 -2.36 -20.57 4.01
CA HIS A 39 -3.06 -20.55 2.72
C HIS A 39 -2.64 -19.38 1.83
N LEU A 40 -2.34 -18.23 2.43
CA LEU A 40 -1.83 -17.06 1.70
C LEU A 40 -0.42 -17.32 1.16
N ILE A 41 0.46 -17.93 1.98
CA ILE A 41 1.80 -18.35 1.57
C ILE A 41 1.72 -19.38 0.44
N SER A 42 0.83 -20.39 0.55
CA SER A 42 0.60 -21.36 -0.51
C SER A 42 0.12 -20.68 -1.80
N ALA A 43 -0.77 -19.68 -1.70
CA ALA A 43 -1.24 -18.92 -2.85
C ALA A 43 -0.11 -18.11 -3.50
N ALA A 44 0.77 -17.48 -2.71
CA ALA A 44 1.93 -16.77 -3.22
C ALA A 44 2.88 -17.70 -4.00
N ALA A 45 3.15 -18.89 -3.49
CA ALA A 45 3.94 -19.90 -4.18
C ALA A 45 3.30 -20.32 -5.51
N VAL A 46 1.97 -20.56 -5.53
CA VAL A 46 1.23 -20.91 -6.76
C VAL A 46 1.29 -19.79 -7.80
N ILE A 47 1.10 -18.52 -7.39
CA ILE A 47 1.21 -17.35 -8.27
C ILE A 47 2.60 -17.29 -8.91
N ALA A 48 3.63 -17.66 -8.15
CA ALA A 48 5.00 -17.74 -8.63
C ALA A 48 5.33 -19.08 -9.33
N ALA A 49 4.33 -19.85 -9.73
CA ALA A 49 4.43 -21.16 -10.39
C ALA A 49 5.25 -22.19 -9.63
N ARG A 50 5.27 -22.15 -8.30
CA ARG A 50 6.01 -23.08 -7.45
C ARG A 50 5.07 -24.07 -6.71
N ARG A 51 5.58 -25.28 -6.50
CA ARG A 51 4.92 -26.32 -5.68
C ARG A 51 5.55 -26.49 -4.29
N VAL A 52 6.64 -25.80 -4.04
CA VAL A 52 7.33 -25.74 -2.75
C VAL A 52 7.44 -24.28 -2.37
N ALA A 53 6.96 -23.93 -1.19
CA ALA A 53 7.06 -22.57 -0.68
C ALA A 53 8.51 -22.25 -0.27
N THR A 54 8.91 -21.02 -0.52
CA THR A 54 10.23 -20.48 -0.22
C THR A 54 10.09 -19.26 0.69
N PRO A 55 11.17 -18.77 1.33
CA PRO A 55 11.11 -17.52 2.10
C PRO A 55 10.49 -16.34 1.35
N ARG A 56 10.63 -16.30 0.02
CA ARG A 56 10.04 -15.28 -0.86
C ARG A 56 8.51 -15.24 -0.83
N ASP A 57 7.86 -16.30 -0.35
CA ASP A 57 6.39 -16.42 -0.30
C ASP A 57 5.80 -15.96 1.03
N LEU A 58 6.63 -15.45 1.96
CA LEU A 58 6.20 -15.00 3.28
C LEU A 58 5.59 -13.58 3.31
N TRP A 59 5.75 -12.79 2.25
CA TRP A 59 5.25 -11.41 2.17
C TRP A 59 3.77 -11.22 2.53
N PRO A 60 2.83 -12.18 2.29
CA PRO A 60 1.44 -11.98 2.67
C PRO A 60 1.20 -11.95 4.17
N LEU A 61 2.21 -12.29 5.00
CA LEU A 61 2.09 -12.22 6.47
C LEU A 61 1.78 -10.80 6.95
N VAL A 62 2.29 -9.78 6.26
CA VAL A 62 2.00 -8.38 6.54
C VAL A 62 0.49 -8.09 6.52
N TYR A 63 -0.25 -8.75 5.64
CA TYR A 63 -1.70 -8.57 5.47
C TYR A 63 -2.54 -9.56 6.30
N ALA A 64 -1.90 -10.49 7.01
CA ALA A 64 -2.59 -11.47 7.84
C ALA A 64 -3.04 -10.92 9.21
N VAL A 65 -2.62 -9.71 9.55
CA VAL A 65 -2.92 -9.03 10.82
C VAL A 65 -4.28 -8.31 10.80
N PRO A 66 -4.91 -8.08 11.98
CA PRO A 66 -6.30 -7.63 12.07
C PRO A 66 -6.59 -6.22 11.57
N SER A 67 -5.69 -5.28 11.76
CA SER A 67 -5.92 -3.85 11.51
C SER A 67 -4.77 -3.19 10.76
N GLU A 68 -5.01 -2.02 10.20
CA GLU A 68 -3.98 -1.24 9.48
C GLU A 68 -2.83 -0.83 10.42
N LEU A 69 -3.13 -0.44 11.66
CA LEU A 69 -2.12 -0.10 12.65
C LEU A 69 -1.22 -1.30 12.98
N GLU A 70 -1.81 -2.49 13.13
CA GLU A 70 -1.02 -3.71 13.34
C GLU A 70 -0.26 -4.11 12.08
N GLN A 71 -0.74 -3.75 10.88
CA GLN A 71 0.01 -3.95 9.65
C GLN A 71 1.29 -3.10 9.63
N GLU A 72 1.27 -1.86 10.07
CA GLU A 72 2.49 -1.03 10.19
C GLU A 72 3.50 -1.69 11.14
N THR A 73 3.04 -2.10 12.33
CA THR A 73 3.87 -2.84 13.27
C THR A 73 4.41 -4.13 12.65
N ALA A 74 3.56 -4.88 11.94
CA ALA A 74 3.98 -6.12 11.28
C ALA A 74 5.06 -5.90 10.23
N ARG A 75 5.00 -4.83 9.47
CA ARG A 75 6.00 -4.47 8.46
C ARG A 75 7.33 -4.12 9.07
N GLU A 76 7.32 -3.33 10.13
CA GLU A 76 8.52 -2.96 10.84
C GLU A 76 9.20 -4.19 11.43
N VAL A 77 8.45 -5.01 12.14
CA VAL A 77 8.93 -6.21 12.82
C VAL A 77 9.39 -7.30 11.85
N LEU A 78 8.72 -7.45 10.71
CA LEU A 78 9.05 -8.46 9.70
C LEU A 78 10.04 -7.93 8.63
N ARG A 79 10.47 -6.67 8.71
CA ARG A 79 11.32 -6.03 7.70
C ARG A 79 12.59 -6.83 7.42
N GLU A 80 13.34 -7.20 8.44
CA GLU A 80 14.58 -7.97 8.28
C GLU A 80 14.33 -9.33 7.64
N LEU A 81 13.32 -10.06 8.12
CA LEU A 81 12.95 -11.38 7.61
C LEU A 81 12.50 -11.31 6.14
N LEU A 82 11.69 -10.32 5.77
CA LEU A 82 11.21 -10.15 4.40
C LEU A 82 12.30 -9.61 3.46
N THR A 83 13.17 -8.73 3.93
CA THR A 83 14.32 -8.24 3.16
C THR A 83 15.30 -9.37 2.89
N ALA A 84 15.64 -10.19 3.89
CA ALA A 84 16.49 -11.35 3.74
C ALA A 84 15.93 -12.42 2.77
N SER A 85 14.62 -12.38 2.50
CA SER A 85 13.99 -13.28 1.53
C SER A 85 14.24 -12.90 0.06
N GLU A 86 14.80 -11.71 -0.21
CA GLU A 86 15.04 -11.16 -1.56
C GLU A 86 13.80 -11.24 -2.48
N SER A 87 12.62 -11.08 -1.91
CA SER A 87 11.36 -11.14 -2.65
C SER A 87 10.99 -9.76 -3.21
N PRO A 88 10.84 -9.59 -4.53
CA PRO A 88 10.34 -8.34 -5.11
C PRO A 88 8.94 -7.98 -4.59
N LEU A 89 8.07 -8.98 -4.38
CA LEU A 89 6.75 -8.79 -3.79
C LEU A 89 6.84 -8.49 -2.29
N GLY A 90 7.87 -9.03 -1.59
CA GLY A 90 8.17 -8.71 -0.20
C GLY A 90 8.61 -7.25 -0.05
N ALA A 91 9.51 -6.79 -0.90
CA ALA A 91 9.91 -5.38 -0.96
C ALA A 91 8.70 -4.49 -1.25
N ALA A 92 7.90 -4.81 -2.28
CA ALA A 92 6.69 -4.08 -2.61
C ALA A 92 5.66 -4.10 -1.46
N ALA A 93 5.52 -5.19 -0.71
CA ALA A 93 4.64 -5.26 0.45
C ALA A 93 5.13 -4.42 1.63
N LEU A 94 6.44 -4.30 1.79
CA LEU A 94 7.07 -3.39 2.77
C LEU A 94 6.91 -1.94 2.34
N ASP A 95 7.02 -1.65 1.05
CA ASP A 95 6.92 -0.31 0.47
C ASP A 95 5.46 0.14 0.25
N ALA A 96 4.57 -0.73 -0.19
CA ALA A 96 3.12 -0.46 -0.35
C ALA A 96 2.45 -0.09 0.96
N SER A 97 3.18 -0.30 2.00
CA SER A 97 2.90 0.11 3.35
C SER A 97 3.79 1.23 3.81
N ALA A 98 4.35 1.97 2.95
CA ALA A 98 4.70 3.30 3.35
C ALA A 98 3.50 3.81 4.14
N SER A 99 3.67 4.03 5.42
CA SER A 99 2.63 4.43 6.36
C SER A 99 1.69 5.43 5.70
N ALA A 100 0.47 5.55 6.15
CA ALA A 100 -0.42 6.61 5.67
C ALA A 100 0.34 7.95 5.56
N ALA A 101 1.31 8.18 6.47
CA ALA A 101 2.24 9.30 6.43
C ALA A 101 3.18 9.29 5.20
N ALA A 102 3.76 8.17 4.81
CA ALA A 102 4.66 8.16 3.64
C ALA A 102 3.88 8.15 2.32
N GLN A 103 2.67 7.61 2.30
CA GLN A 103 1.76 7.76 1.16
C GLN A 103 1.27 9.20 1.04
N ALA A 104 0.94 9.85 2.16
CA ALA A 104 0.65 11.27 2.22
C ALA A 104 1.84 12.11 1.75
N ALA A 105 3.06 11.80 2.18
CA ALA A 105 4.27 12.51 1.75
C ALA A 105 4.51 12.39 0.23
N ARG A 106 4.32 11.22 -0.37
CA ARG A 106 4.45 11.04 -1.82
C ARG A 106 3.40 11.83 -2.60
N ILE A 107 2.15 11.75 -2.17
CA ILE A 107 1.06 12.52 -2.81
C ILE A 107 1.29 14.02 -2.61
N ALA A 108 1.74 14.44 -1.43
CA ALA A 108 2.06 15.83 -1.15
C ALA A 108 3.20 16.36 -2.03
N GLU A 109 4.23 15.57 -2.28
CA GLU A 109 5.33 15.96 -3.17
C GLU A 109 4.85 16.11 -4.61
N ALA A 110 4.14 15.12 -5.14
CA ALA A 110 3.55 15.19 -6.47
C ALA A 110 2.57 16.38 -6.62
N ALA A 111 1.79 16.67 -5.56
CA ALA A 111 0.90 17.82 -5.56
C ALA A 111 1.67 19.16 -5.56
N ARG A 112 2.77 19.28 -4.79
CA ARG A 112 3.62 20.48 -4.80
C ARG A 112 4.29 20.69 -6.16
N GLU A 113 4.82 19.64 -6.77
CA GLU A 113 5.40 19.70 -8.11
C GLU A 113 4.36 20.20 -9.13
N ALA A 114 3.17 19.59 -9.14
CA ALA A 114 2.11 19.98 -10.06
C ALA A 114 1.60 21.41 -9.82
N LEU A 115 1.56 21.87 -8.57
CA LEU A 115 1.17 23.23 -8.18
C LEU A 115 2.24 24.29 -8.49
N ALA A 116 3.51 23.89 -8.58
CA ALA A 116 4.62 24.77 -8.95
C ALA A 116 4.70 25.01 -10.46
N GLU A 117 4.05 24.15 -11.26
CA GLU A 117 4.03 24.30 -12.71
C GLU A 117 3.15 25.48 -13.15
N SER A 118 3.66 26.26 -14.13
CA SER A 118 2.88 27.25 -14.87
C SER A 118 2.78 26.79 -16.33
N PRO A 119 1.78 25.96 -16.66
CA PRO A 119 1.69 25.36 -17.98
C PRO A 119 1.38 26.41 -19.06
N ALA A 120 1.98 26.25 -20.23
CA ALA A 120 1.59 26.97 -21.43
C ALA A 120 0.13 26.63 -21.81
N PRO A 121 -0.57 27.50 -22.55
CA PRO A 121 -1.98 27.31 -22.90
C PRO A 121 -2.28 25.93 -23.48
N GLU A 122 -1.40 25.40 -24.33
CA GLU A 122 -1.55 24.10 -25.01
C GLU A 122 -1.42 22.90 -24.04
N ALA A 123 -0.68 23.07 -22.93
CA ALA A 123 -0.46 22.03 -21.93
C ALA A 123 -1.46 22.11 -20.76
N ARG A 124 -2.29 23.17 -20.72
CA ARG A 124 -3.16 23.46 -19.59
C ARG A 124 -4.19 22.38 -19.31
N GLU A 125 -4.77 21.78 -20.32
CA GLU A 125 -5.76 20.70 -20.16
C GLU A 125 -5.14 19.46 -19.54
N GLY A 126 -3.97 19.03 -20.01
CA GLY A 126 -3.24 17.90 -19.43
C GLY A 126 -2.80 18.15 -17.99
N TRP A 127 -2.43 19.39 -17.68
CA TRP A 127 -2.11 19.79 -16.32
C TRP A 127 -3.33 19.73 -15.40
N LEU A 128 -4.50 20.24 -15.83
CA LEU A 128 -5.74 20.16 -15.05
C LEU A 128 -6.16 18.70 -14.80
N LEU A 129 -6.07 17.83 -15.78
CA LEU A 129 -6.34 16.40 -15.62
C LEU A 129 -5.40 15.76 -14.58
N ARG A 130 -4.15 16.20 -14.50
CA ARG A 130 -3.21 15.73 -13.48
C ARG A 130 -3.61 16.23 -12.09
N LEU A 131 -4.04 17.49 -11.93
CA LEU A 131 -4.56 18.00 -10.65
C LEU A 131 -5.82 17.24 -10.21
N GLU A 132 -6.75 16.95 -11.12
CA GLU A 132 -7.92 16.11 -10.84
C GLU A 132 -7.53 14.69 -10.43
N GLY A 133 -6.51 14.11 -11.07
CA GLY A 133 -5.96 12.81 -10.71
C GLY A 133 -5.44 12.79 -9.28
N LEU A 134 -4.61 13.76 -8.91
CA LEU A 134 -4.08 13.91 -7.55
C LEU A 134 -5.18 14.12 -6.50
N LEU A 135 -6.20 14.91 -6.82
CA LEU A 135 -7.35 15.11 -5.93
C LEU A 135 -8.10 13.80 -5.69
N ARG A 136 -8.32 13.03 -6.76
CA ARG A 136 -8.95 11.71 -6.69
C ARG A 136 -8.12 10.71 -5.89
N ASP A 137 -6.79 10.74 -6.03
CA ASP A 137 -5.89 9.87 -5.27
C ASP A 137 -5.93 10.17 -3.77
N ILE A 138 -6.00 11.47 -3.39
CA ILE A 138 -6.19 11.88 -1.99
C ILE A 138 -7.50 11.32 -1.46
N ASP A 139 -8.61 11.56 -2.18
CA ASP A 139 -9.97 11.20 -1.74
C ASP A 139 -10.19 9.66 -1.73
N ALA A 140 -9.48 8.92 -2.58
CA ALA A 140 -9.52 7.45 -2.59
C ALA A 140 -8.66 6.80 -1.50
N THR A 141 -7.61 7.51 -1.04
CA THR A 141 -6.63 6.96 -0.10
C THR A 141 -6.96 7.30 1.34
N PHE A 142 -7.52 8.49 1.58
CA PHE A 142 -7.73 9.02 2.93
C PHE A 142 -9.19 9.42 3.14
N SER A 143 -9.70 9.20 4.36
CA SER A 143 -10.98 9.77 4.76
C SER A 143 -10.86 11.29 4.88
N PRO A 144 -11.86 12.06 4.41
CA PRO A 144 -11.84 13.52 4.50
C PRO A 144 -11.65 14.07 5.92
N GLU A 145 -12.07 13.29 6.94
CA GLU A 145 -12.01 13.66 8.35
C GLU A 145 -10.64 13.35 8.99
N ALA A 146 -9.80 12.56 8.32
CA ALA A 146 -8.51 12.09 8.83
C ALA A 146 -7.38 12.24 7.82
N LEU A 147 -7.34 13.38 7.12
CA LEU A 147 -6.27 13.72 6.20
C LEU A 147 -4.97 14.04 6.96
N PRO A 148 -3.87 13.31 6.70
CA PRO A 148 -2.58 13.65 7.30
C PRO A 148 -2.02 14.97 6.77
N GLU A 149 -1.30 15.72 7.62
CA GLU A 149 -0.55 16.89 7.16
C GLU A 149 0.54 16.50 6.14
N PRO A 150 0.75 17.28 5.07
CA PRO A 150 0.14 18.58 4.72
C PRO A 150 -1.02 18.45 3.70
N LEU A 151 -1.66 17.30 3.55
CA LEU A 151 -2.67 17.06 2.51
C LEU A 151 -3.92 17.97 2.60
N PRO A 152 -4.41 18.41 3.77
CA PRO A 152 -5.59 19.29 3.84
C PRO A 152 -5.42 20.57 3.02
N GLU A 153 -4.29 21.27 3.21
CA GLU A 153 -4.00 22.51 2.48
C GLU A 153 -3.78 22.27 0.98
N LEU A 154 -3.05 21.23 0.64
CA LEU A 154 -2.77 20.87 -0.76
C LEU A 154 -4.06 20.48 -1.50
N ARG A 155 -4.91 19.69 -0.86
CA ARG A 155 -6.24 19.31 -1.38
C ARG A 155 -7.10 20.53 -1.68
N GLN A 156 -7.13 21.48 -0.76
CA GLN A 156 -7.90 22.72 -0.95
C GLN A 156 -7.38 23.52 -2.16
N ARG A 157 -6.06 23.68 -2.29
CA ARG A 157 -5.44 24.37 -3.43
C ARG A 157 -5.70 23.68 -4.76
N LEU A 158 -5.57 22.34 -4.79
CA LEU A 158 -5.88 21.54 -5.98
C LEU A 158 -7.33 21.76 -6.41
N LYS A 159 -8.27 21.68 -5.45
CA LYS A 159 -9.70 21.87 -5.69
C LYS A 159 -9.99 23.25 -6.29
N GLU A 160 -9.45 24.32 -5.72
CA GLU A 160 -9.63 25.69 -6.19
C GLU A 160 -9.11 25.90 -7.62
N LEU A 161 -8.01 25.24 -8.00
CA LEU A 161 -7.44 25.35 -9.34
C LEU A 161 -8.24 24.54 -10.37
N VAL A 162 -8.69 23.35 -10.00
CA VAL A 162 -9.57 22.53 -10.84
C VAL A 162 -10.89 23.24 -11.09
N GLU A 163 -11.54 23.79 -10.05
CA GLU A 163 -12.78 24.55 -10.18
C GLU A 163 -12.63 25.80 -11.05
N ARG A 164 -11.54 26.54 -10.92
CA ARG A 164 -11.22 27.70 -11.78
C ARG A 164 -10.81 27.34 -13.20
N GLY A 165 -10.26 26.15 -13.39
CA GLY A 165 -9.82 25.65 -14.70
C GLY A 165 -10.88 24.87 -15.47
N ALA A 166 -11.95 24.42 -14.80
CA ALA A 166 -13.08 23.82 -15.46
C ALA A 166 -13.73 24.84 -16.39
N PRO A 167 -13.71 24.67 -17.72
CA PRO A 167 -14.47 25.54 -18.60
C PRO A 167 -15.93 25.41 -18.23
N GLU A 168 -16.71 26.51 -18.33
CA GLU A 168 -18.16 26.54 -18.23
C GLU A 168 -18.77 25.51 -19.23
N ARG A 169 -18.77 24.22 -18.89
CA ARG A 169 -19.44 23.17 -19.66
C ARG A 169 -20.95 23.16 -19.44
N ALA A 170 -21.52 24.24 -18.94
CA ALA A 170 -22.93 24.32 -18.55
C ALA A 170 -23.71 25.44 -19.25
N THR A 171 -23.42 25.79 -20.53
CA THR A 171 -24.35 26.61 -21.31
C THR A 171 -24.24 26.32 -22.81
N ALA A 172 -24.54 25.07 -23.18
CA ALA A 172 -24.87 24.72 -24.56
C ALA A 172 -25.95 23.62 -24.53
N GLN A 173 -27.17 23.99 -24.20
CA GLN A 173 -28.40 23.30 -24.64
C GLN A 173 -29.22 24.26 -25.47
#